data_fd402303ce24e0769356cc90d0106cac
#
_entry.id   fd402303ce24e0769356cc90d0106cac
#
_cell.length_a   1.000
_cell.length_b   1.000
_cell.length_c   1.000
_cell.angle_alpha   90.00
_cell.angle_beta   90.00
_cell.angle_gamma   90.00
#
_symmetry.space_group_name_H-M   'P 1'
#
loop_
_entity.id
_entity.type
_entity.pdbx_description
1 polymer ?
#
loop_
_entity_poly.entity_id
_entity_poly.type
_entity_poly.pdbx_seq_one_letter_code
_entity_poly.pdbx_strand_id
1 'polypeptide(L)'
;MWFKGIDVMRKFDTEIMINSHGRPVEGKEAVADVLTAYRDAIQYTHDQTIRYMNKGMTPDELVEVVKLPKHLAEHPWLGEHYGTVAHAVRQIYVGYNGFFEADPWQLEPMAYEQRAKAFVEIMGGRDNILTTAQAAIKAENYTFAAEILSYPITVNTVSYTHLRAHETPA
;
A
#
# COMPACT_ATOMS: atom_id res chain seq x y z
N MET A 1 -14.03 11.76 4.18
CA MET A 1 -12.67 11.62 4.73
C MET A 1 -12.73 10.72 5.97
N TRP A 2 -11.86 9.76 6.07
CA TRP A 2 -11.83 8.72 7.12
C TRP A 2 -11.76 9.28 8.53
N PHE A 3 -10.92 10.29 8.78
CA PHE A 3 -10.77 10.85 10.11
C PHE A 3 -12.08 11.46 10.65
N LYS A 4 -13.00 11.95 9.80
CA LYS A 4 -14.33 12.41 10.24
C LYS A 4 -15.19 11.26 10.79
N GLY A 5 -15.06 10.06 10.27
CA GLY A 5 -15.70 8.88 10.84
C GLY A 5 -15.18 8.59 12.25
N ILE A 6 -13.87 8.71 12.46
CA ILE A 6 -13.27 8.52 13.79
C ILE A 6 -13.70 9.65 14.73
N ASP A 7 -13.86 10.89 14.26
CA ASP A 7 -14.41 11.98 15.07
C ASP A 7 -15.83 11.69 15.57
N VAL A 8 -16.63 10.94 14.80
CA VAL A 8 -17.95 10.46 15.26
C VAL A 8 -17.78 9.37 16.31
N MET A 9 -16.89 8.39 16.10
CA MET A 9 -16.63 7.31 17.06
C MET A 9 -16.16 7.86 18.42
N ARG A 10 -15.33 8.89 18.44
CA ARG A 10 -14.82 9.55 19.65
C ARG A 10 -15.91 10.22 20.50
N LYS A 11 -17.14 10.39 19.97
CA LYS A 11 -18.26 10.93 20.74
C LYS A 11 -18.97 9.90 21.62
N PHE A 12 -18.69 8.61 21.41
CA PHE A 12 -19.28 7.55 22.22
C PHE A 12 -18.44 7.34 23.49
N ASP A 13 -19.11 7.17 24.61
CA ASP A 13 -18.49 6.82 25.89
C ASP A 13 -18.22 5.31 25.93
N THR A 14 -17.18 4.89 25.22
CA THR A 14 -16.89 3.48 24.94
C THR A 14 -15.85 2.95 25.92
N GLU A 15 -16.18 1.87 26.62
CA GLU A 15 -15.24 1.17 27.51
C GLU A 15 -14.40 0.09 26.81
N ILE A 16 -14.95 -0.52 25.75
CA ILE A 16 -14.29 -1.58 25.02
C ILE A 16 -14.44 -1.31 23.53
N MET A 17 -13.31 -1.30 22.82
CA MET A 17 -13.27 -1.23 21.36
C MET A 17 -12.74 -2.55 20.81
N ILE A 18 -13.53 -3.22 19.97
CA ILE A 18 -13.14 -4.45 19.29
C ILE A 18 -12.75 -4.11 17.86
N ASN A 19 -11.48 -4.32 17.55
CA ASN A 19 -10.95 -4.11 16.22
C ASN A 19 -11.23 -5.33 15.32
N SER A 20 -11.36 -5.13 14.01
CA SER A 20 -11.45 -6.25 13.07
C SER A 20 -10.15 -7.07 13.02
N HIS A 21 -9.02 -6.46 13.34
CA HIS A 21 -7.71 -7.09 13.45
C HIS A 21 -6.99 -6.61 14.72
N GLY A 22 -6.28 -7.53 15.37
CA GLY A 22 -5.56 -7.22 16.59
C GLY A 22 -6.37 -7.48 17.87
N ARG A 23 -5.80 -7.11 19.00
CA ARG A 23 -6.43 -7.28 20.32
C ARG A 23 -7.48 -6.21 20.59
N PRO A 24 -8.52 -6.48 21.41
CA PRO A 24 -9.41 -5.46 21.91
C PRO A 24 -8.64 -4.37 22.69
N VAL A 25 -9.20 -3.18 22.71
CA VAL A 25 -8.74 -2.07 23.57
C VAL A 25 -9.74 -1.90 24.70
N GLU A 26 -9.29 -2.01 25.93
CA GLU A 26 -10.11 -1.93 27.14
C GLU A 26 -9.79 -0.69 27.95
N GLY A 27 -10.84 -0.03 28.45
CA GLY A 27 -10.78 1.20 29.21
C GLY A 27 -11.04 2.45 28.36
N LYS A 28 -11.91 3.35 28.90
CA LYS A 28 -12.35 4.58 28.22
C LYS A 28 -11.18 5.45 27.76
N GLU A 29 -10.20 5.64 28.62
CA GLU A 29 -9.01 6.45 28.32
C GLU A 29 -8.16 5.83 27.22
N ALA A 30 -7.94 4.51 27.28
CA ALA A 30 -7.19 3.79 26.25
C ALA A 30 -7.91 3.82 24.90
N VAL A 31 -9.23 3.65 24.88
CA VAL A 31 -10.03 3.75 23.64
C VAL A 31 -9.95 5.17 23.07
N ALA A 32 -10.08 6.19 23.91
CA ALA A 32 -9.99 7.59 23.49
C ALA A 32 -8.60 7.94 22.93
N ASP A 33 -7.53 7.42 23.56
CA ASP A 33 -6.15 7.60 23.13
C ASP A 33 -5.91 6.97 21.75
N VAL A 34 -6.27 5.70 21.58
CA VAL A 34 -6.14 4.98 20.32
C VAL A 34 -6.92 5.66 19.18
N LEU A 35 -8.19 6.02 19.42
CA LEU A 35 -9.01 6.71 18.41
C LEU A 35 -8.41 8.07 18.04
N THR A 36 -7.86 8.79 19.01
CA THR A 36 -7.22 10.09 18.78
C THR A 36 -5.95 9.91 17.94
N ALA A 37 -5.10 8.96 18.31
CA ALA A 37 -3.87 8.67 17.57
C ALA A 37 -4.15 8.27 16.12
N TYR A 38 -5.11 7.38 15.87
CA TYR A 38 -5.53 7.00 14.51
C TYR A 38 -6.07 8.18 13.72
N ARG A 39 -6.95 8.96 14.33
CA ARG A 39 -7.54 10.14 13.72
C ARG A 39 -6.46 11.14 13.30
N ASP A 40 -5.52 11.42 14.20
CA ASP A 40 -4.47 12.42 13.97
C ASP A 40 -3.44 11.93 12.95
N ALA A 41 -3.07 10.64 12.97
CA ALA A 41 -2.19 10.06 11.96
C ALA A 41 -2.80 10.12 10.55
N ILE A 42 -4.07 9.78 10.41
CA ILE A 42 -4.77 9.82 9.12
C ILE A 42 -4.89 11.25 8.62
N GLN A 43 -5.30 12.19 9.48
CA GLN A 43 -5.42 13.59 9.10
C GLN A 43 -4.06 14.20 8.75
N TYR A 44 -3.05 13.96 9.57
CA TYR A 44 -1.70 14.47 9.33
C TYR A 44 -1.16 13.99 7.97
N THR A 45 -1.24 12.68 7.73
CA THR A 45 -0.79 12.09 6.45
C THR A 45 -1.53 12.71 5.28
N HIS A 46 -2.86 12.84 5.37
CA HIS A 46 -3.68 13.46 4.34
C HIS A 46 -3.25 14.91 4.09
N ASP A 47 -3.19 15.72 5.14
CA ASP A 47 -2.96 17.17 5.02
C ASP A 47 -1.55 17.47 4.52
N GLN A 48 -0.53 16.70 4.97
CA GLN A 48 0.82 16.84 4.45
C GLN A 48 0.92 16.38 2.99
N THR A 49 0.25 15.28 2.61
CA THR A 49 0.22 14.86 1.21
C THR A 49 -0.35 15.95 0.32
N ILE A 50 -1.53 16.49 0.65
CA ILE A 50 -2.15 17.59 -0.11
C ILE A 50 -1.26 18.84 -0.15
N ARG A 51 -0.64 19.18 0.98
CA ARG A 51 0.27 20.33 1.07
C ARG A 51 1.42 20.24 0.07
N TYR A 52 2.01 19.06 -0.05
CA TYR A 52 3.15 18.86 -0.95
C TYR A 52 2.73 18.57 -2.40
N MET A 53 1.57 17.94 -2.62
CA MET A 53 0.94 17.86 -3.94
C MET A 53 0.72 19.25 -4.55
N ASN A 54 0.25 20.20 -3.76
CA ASN A 54 0.07 21.60 -4.20
C ASN A 54 1.39 22.32 -4.53
N LYS A 55 2.54 21.71 -4.21
CA LYS A 55 3.87 22.18 -4.64
C LYS A 55 4.38 21.46 -5.88
N GLY A 56 3.57 20.59 -6.48
CA GLY A 56 3.90 19.83 -7.68
C GLY A 56 4.76 18.59 -7.45
N MET A 57 4.85 18.08 -6.22
CA MET A 57 5.62 16.87 -5.93
C MET A 57 4.92 15.63 -6.47
N THR A 58 5.72 14.73 -7.03
CA THR A 58 5.30 13.40 -7.52
C THR A 58 5.00 12.44 -6.36
N PRO A 59 4.28 11.32 -6.58
CA PRO A 59 4.03 10.31 -5.54
C PRO A 59 5.31 9.78 -4.90
N ASP A 60 6.38 9.60 -5.67
CA ASP A 60 7.65 9.09 -5.16
C ASP A 60 8.35 10.11 -4.24
N GLU A 61 8.38 11.39 -4.65
CA GLU A 61 8.90 12.47 -3.82
C GLU A 61 8.08 12.66 -2.53
N LEU A 62 6.76 12.52 -2.63
CA LEU A 62 5.86 12.61 -1.47
C LEU A 62 6.13 11.54 -0.42
N VAL A 63 6.38 10.31 -0.84
CA VAL A 63 6.70 9.18 0.06
C VAL A 63 7.97 9.45 0.86
N GLU A 64 8.95 10.18 0.28
CA GLU A 64 10.19 10.53 0.98
C GLU A 64 10.01 11.62 2.04
N VAL A 65 9.10 12.57 1.82
CA VAL A 65 8.97 13.75 2.70
C VAL A 65 7.83 13.65 3.71
N VAL A 66 6.78 12.88 3.40
CA VAL A 66 5.63 12.72 4.32
C VAL A 66 5.91 11.60 5.32
N LYS A 67 6.31 11.98 6.52
CA LYS A 67 6.57 11.07 7.64
C LYS A 67 5.74 11.52 8.84
N LEU A 68 5.26 10.57 9.63
CA LEU A 68 4.56 10.90 10.86
C LEU A 68 5.48 11.62 11.85
N PRO A 69 4.96 12.59 12.61
CA PRO A 69 5.72 13.17 13.72
C PRO A 69 5.99 12.11 14.78
N LYS A 70 7.07 12.29 15.54
CA LYS A 70 7.60 11.28 16.47
C LYS A 70 6.55 10.66 17.40
N HIS A 71 5.69 11.49 18.00
CA HIS A 71 4.67 11.02 18.93
C HIS A 71 3.59 10.12 18.31
N LEU A 72 3.36 10.24 16.99
CA LEU A 72 2.48 9.33 16.25
C LEU A 72 3.26 8.12 15.72
N ALA A 73 4.47 8.32 15.22
CA ALA A 73 5.29 7.23 14.69
C ALA A 73 5.68 6.19 15.77
N GLU A 74 5.84 6.63 17.02
CA GLU A 74 6.17 5.78 18.16
C GLU A 74 4.94 5.28 18.94
N HIS A 75 3.73 5.63 18.50
CA HIS A 75 2.52 5.23 19.20
C HIS A 75 2.28 3.71 19.07
N PRO A 76 2.02 2.97 20.17
CA PRO A 76 2.00 1.50 20.18
C PRO A 76 0.95 0.87 19.26
N TRP A 77 -0.08 1.63 18.88
CA TRP A 77 -1.17 1.17 18.03
C TRP A 77 -1.07 1.63 16.57
N LEU A 78 -0.06 2.41 16.22
CA LEU A 78 0.14 2.93 14.87
C LEU A 78 1.27 2.24 14.09
N GLY A 79 1.69 1.05 14.55
CA GLY A 79 2.69 0.24 13.84
C GLY A 79 2.26 -0.10 12.42
N GLU A 80 3.19 -0.02 11.49
CA GLU A 80 2.96 -0.30 10.07
C GLU A 80 2.93 -1.82 9.81
N HIS A 81 1.77 -2.46 10.00
CA HIS A 81 1.59 -3.90 9.83
C HIS A 81 0.87 -4.26 8.53
N TYR A 82 -0.27 -3.62 8.23
CA TYR A 82 -1.10 -3.87 7.04
C TYR A 82 -1.01 -2.76 6.01
N GLY A 83 -0.72 -1.57 6.46
CA GLY A 83 -0.53 -0.42 5.61
C GLY A 83 0.61 0.43 6.15
N THR A 84 1.16 1.26 5.30
CA THR A 84 2.22 2.19 5.65
C THR A 84 1.82 3.61 5.32
N VAL A 85 2.51 4.58 5.89
CA VAL A 85 2.35 6.00 5.51
C VAL A 85 2.60 6.16 4.00
N ALA A 86 3.59 5.45 3.46
CA ALA A 86 3.89 5.45 2.02
C ALA A 86 2.71 4.98 1.17
N HIS A 87 2.03 3.90 1.56
CA HIS A 87 0.83 3.43 0.87
C HIS A 87 -0.31 4.45 0.95
N ALA A 88 -0.53 5.05 2.13
CA ALA A 88 -1.56 6.07 2.31
C ALA A 88 -1.31 7.31 1.46
N VAL A 89 -0.05 7.78 1.38
CA VAL A 89 0.37 8.90 0.53
C VAL A 89 0.03 8.64 -0.93
N ARG A 90 0.40 7.48 -1.48
CA ARG A 90 0.10 7.10 -2.87
C ARG A 90 -1.40 7.01 -3.13
N GLN A 91 -2.16 6.44 -2.20
CA GLN A 91 -3.62 6.36 -2.30
C GLN A 91 -4.30 7.73 -2.25
N ILE A 92 -3.83 8.63 -1.41
CA ILE A 92 -4.34 10.00 -1.34
C ILE A 92 -4.03 10.72 -2.66
N TYR A 93 -2.81 10.59 -3.18
CA TYR A 93 -2.42 11.18 -4.47
C TYR A 93 -3.35 10.74 -5.61
N VAL A 94 -3.50 9.43 -5.79
CA VAL A 94 -4.39 8.85 -6.80
C VAL A 94 -5.85 9.27 -6.58
N GLY A 95 -6.29 9.37 -5.32
CA GLY A 95 -7.64 9.80 -4.97
C GLY A 95 -7.97 11.24 -5.42
N TYR A 96 -6.99 12.11 -5.52
CA TYR A 96 -7.16 13.50 -5.97
C TYR A 96 -6.78 13.71 -7.43
N ASN A 97 -5.70 13.11 -7.90
CA ASN A 97 -5.19 13.28 -9.27
C ASN A 97 -5.72 12.25 -10.27
N GLY A 98 -6.27 11.12 -9.78
CA GLY A 98 -6.56 9.98 -10.63
C GLY A 98 -5.31 9.11 -10.90
N PHE A 99 -5.44 8.18 -11.84
CA PHE A 99 -4.42 7.17 -12.14
C PHE A 99 -3.28 7.65 -13.04
N PHE A 100 -3.47 8.76 -13.75
CA PHE A 100 -2.54 9.22 -14.76
C PHE A 100 -1.42 10.08 -14.14
N GLU A 101 -0.20 9.62 -14.25
CA GLU A 101 1.02 10.27 -13.72
C GLU A 101 1.91 10.85 -14.83
N ALA A 102 1.31 11.22 -15.96
CA ALA A 102 1.95 11.76 -17.16
C ALA A 102 2.78 10.75 -17.99
N ASP A 103 2.77 9.47 -17.65
CA ASP A 103 3.34 8.41 -18.47
C ASP A 103 2.37 8.02 -19.60
N PRO A 104 2.72 8.21 -20.89
CA PRO A 104 1.80 7.96 -22.01
C PRO A 104 1.23 6.53 -22.05
N TRP A 105 1.98 5.53 -21.61
CA TRP A 105 1.52 4.14 -21.60
C TRP A 105 0.36 3.89 -20.64
N GLN A 106 0.16 4.74 -19.62
CA GLN A 106 -0.95 4.62 -18.67
C GLN A 106 -2.31 4.92 -19.29
N LEU A 107 -2.35 5.65 -20.41
CA LEU A 107 -3.61 5.98 -21.11
C LEU A 107 -4.21 4.76 -21.83
N GLU A 108 -3.37 3.95 -22.45
CA GLU A 108 -3.76 2.68 -23.08
C GLU A 108 -2.77 1.58 -22.72
N PRO A 109 -2.82 1.05 -21.49
CA PRO A 109 -1.88 0.05 -21.05
C PRO A 109 -2.14 -1.28 -21.75
N MET A 110 -1.06 -2.02 -22.04
CA MET A 110 -1.18 -3.42 -22.42
C MET A 110 -1.96 -4.19 -21.33
N ALA A 111 -2.74 -5.19 -21.74
CA ALA A 111 -3.32 -6.13 -20.78
C ALA A 111 -2.21 -6.73 -19.90
N TYR A 112 -2.45 -6.80 -18.59
CA TYR A 112 -1.41 -7.13 -17.61
C TYR A 112 -0.67 -8.44 -17.92
N GLU A 113 -1.40 -9.48 -18.36
CA GLU A 113 -0.81 -10.76 -18.75
C GLU A 113 0.09 -10.63 -19.99
N GLN A 114 -0.35 -9.88 -21.00
CA GLN A 114 0.46 -9.66 -22.22
C GLN A 114 1.72 -8.88 -21.89
N ARG A 115 1.58 -7.85 -21.04
CA ARG A 115 2.70 -7.07 -20.53
C ARG A 115 3.69 -7.97 -19.78
N ALA A 116 3.20 -8.83 -18.89
CA ALA A 116 4.05 -9.74 -18.13
C ALA A 116 4.84 -10.69 -19.04
N LYS A 117 4.20 -11.28 -20.07
CA LYS A 117 4.88 -12.15 -21.06
C LYS A 117 5.96 -11.39 -21.82
N ALA A 118 5.66 -10.19 -22.33
CA ALA A 118 6.62 -9.37 -23.04
C ALA A 118 7.82 -8.98 -22.17
N PHE A 119 7.60 -8.61 -20.92
CA PHE A 119 8.69 -8.25 -20.00
C PHE A 119 9.54 -9.45 -19.60
N VAL A 120 8.94 -10.64 -19.39
CA VAL A 120 9.70 -11.88 -19.15
C VAL A 120 10.62 -12.17 -20.33
N GLU A 121 10.15 -12.03 -21.57
CA GLU A 121 10.95 -12.24 -22.77
C GLU A 121 12.11 -11.24 -22.88
N ILE A 122 11.83 -9.92 -22.73
CA ILE A 122 12.84 -8.86 -22.79
C ILE A 122 13.91 -9.02 -21.70
N MET A 123 13.52 -9.49 -20.50
CA MET A 123 14.44 -9.75 -19.41
C MET A 123 15.23 -11.06 -19.53
N GLY A 124 15.17 -11.75 -20.67
CA GLY A 124 15.93 -12.98 -20.92
C GLY A 124 15.34 -14.24 -20.31
N GLY A 125 14.05 -14.24 -20.03
CA GLY A 125 13.31 -15.41 -19.56
C GLY A 125 13.32 -15.56 -18.03
N ARG A 126 12.53 -16.54 -17.58
CA ARG A 126 12.27 -16.78 -16.14
C ARG A 126 13.55 -17.02 -15.34
N ASP A 127 14.47 -17.83 -15.85
CA ASP A 127 15.67 -18.23 -15.09
C ASP A 127 16.62 -17.04 -14.88
N ASN A 128 16.73 -16.16 -15.86
CA ASN A 128 17.51 -14.93 -15.73
C ASN A 128 16.88 -13.96 -14.69
N ILE A 129 15.56 -13.85 -14.70
CA ILE A 129 14.84 -13.06 -13.69
C ILE A 129 15.06 -13.60 -12.28
N LEU A 130 14.97 -14.92 -12.08
CA LEU A 130 15.22 -15.56 -10.79
C LEU A 130 16.64 -15.29 -10.28
N THR A 131 17.63 -15.43 -11.16
CA THR A 131 19.03 -15.16 -10.82
C THR A 131 19.24 -13.70 -10.44
N THR A 132 18.66 -12.78 -11.22
CA THR A 132 18.74 -11.34 -10.98
C THR A 132 18.03 -10.96 -9.67
N ALA A 133 16.87 -11.54 -9.40
CA ALA A 133 16.13 -11.31 -8.16
C ALA A 133 16.89 -11.81 -6.92
N GLN A 134 17.54 -12.98 -7.01
CA GLN A 134 18.40 -13.49 -5.93
C GLN A 134 19.58 -12.57 -5.65
N ALA A 135 20.22 -12.03 -6.70
CA ALA A 135 21.28 -11.03 -6.55
C ALA A 135 20.77 -9.74 -5.92
N ALA A 136 19.58 -9.25 -6.29
CA ALA A 136 18.95 -8.08 -5.71
C ALA A 136 18.60 -8.28 -4.23
N ILE A 137 18.05 -9.46 -3.86
CA ILE A 137 17.77 -9.81 -2.46
C ILE A 137 19.06 -9.80 -1.64
N LYS A 138 20.14 -10.38 -2.16
CA LYS A 138 21.45 -10.40 -1.51
C LYS A 138 22.03 -8.99 -1.31
N ALA A 139 21.70 -8.06 -2.21
CA ALA A 139 22.04 -6.65 -2.14
C ALA A 139 21.02 -5.81 -1.33
N GLU A 140 20.06 -6.44 -0.65
CA GLU A 140 18.97 -5.83 0.11
C GLU A 140 18.05 -4.91 -0.73
N ASN A 141 18.08 -5.02 -2.07
CA ASN A 141 17.18 -4.31 -2.97
C ASN A 141 15.88 -5.09 -3.18
N TYR A 142 15.08 -5.16 -2.12
CA TYR A 142 13.85 -5.96 -2.08
C TYR A 142 12.77 -5.42 -3.02
N THR A 143 12.68 -4.10 -3.18
CA THR A 143 11.70 -3.45 -4.07
C THR A 143 11.91 -3.87 -5.51
N PHE A 144 13.15 -3.79 -6.00
CA PHE A 144 13.48 -4.23 -7.35
C PHE A 144 13.27 -5.75 -7.54
N ALA A 145 13.67 -6.56 -6.55
CA ALA A 145 13.44 -7.99 -6.60
C ALA A 145 11.94 -8.32 -6.69
N ALA A 146 11.10 -7.67 -5.88
CA ALA A 146 9.66 -7.86 -5.90
C ALA A 146 9.04 -7.46 -7.25
N GLU A 147 9.47 -6.34 -7.82
CA GLU A 147 8.97 -5.86 -9.11
C GLU A 147 9.26 -6.85 -10.23
N ILE A 148 10.52 -7.28 -10.41
CA ILE A 148 10.86 -8.19 -11.50
C ILE A 148 10.27 -9.58 -11.33
N LEU A 149 10.07 -10.07 -10.09
CA LEU A 149 9.43 -11.35 -9.81
C LEU A 149 7.92 -11.33 -10.07
N SER A 150 7.26 -10.17 -10.05
CA SER A 150 5.84 -10.05 -10.33
C SER A 150 5.46 -10.57 -11.73
N TYR A 151 6.34 -10.38 -12.72
CA TYR A 151 6.09 -10.78 -14.10
C TYR A 151 6.04 -12.30 -14.28
N PRO A 152 7.06 -13.10 -13.90
CA PRO A 152 6.99 -14.56 -14.05
C PRO A 152 5.93 -15.20 -13.15
N ILE A 153 5.59 -14.61 -11.99
CA ILE A 153 4.48 -15.05 -11.16
C ILE A 153 3.17 -14.88 -11.91
N THR A 154 2.93 -13.74 -12.53
CA THR A 154 1.70 -13.47 -13.32
C THR A 154 1.55 -14.45 -14.46
N VAL A 155 2.62 -14.73 -15.22
CA VAL A 155 2.59 -15.70 -16.33
C VAL A 155 2.24 -17.10 -15.83
N ASN A 156 2.71 -17.51 -14.64
CA ASN A 156 2.43 -18.81 -14.06
C ASN A 156 1.05 -18.90 -13.38
N THR A 157 0.56 -17.81 -12.79
CA THR A 157 -0.70 -17.79 -12.04
C THR A 157 -1.91 -17.93 -12.97
N VAL A 158 -1.80 -17.47 -14.21
CA VAL A 158 -2.84 -17.69 -15.22
C VAL A 158 -3.02 -19.19 -15.49
N SER A 159 -1.93 -19.97 -15.48
CA SER A 159 -1.99 -21.43 -15.54
C SER A 159 -2.70 -22.05 -14.32
N TYR A 160 -2.53 -21.45 -13.12
CA TYR A 160 -3.11 -21.96 -11.87
C TYR A 160 -4.61 -21.64 -11.74
N THR A 161 -5.08 -20.50 -12.22
CA THR A 161 -6.50 -20.14 -12.26
C THR A 161 -7.27 -21.02 -13.27
N HIS A 162 -6.66 -21.36 -14.38
CA HIS A 162 -7.23 -22.32 -15.33
C HIS A 162 -7.34 -23.74 -14.75
N LEU A 163 -6.33 -24.19 -14.01
CA LEU A 163 -6.36 -25.49 -13.33
C LEU A 163 -7.47 -25.55 -12.27
N ARG A 164 -7.66 -24.50 -11.45
CA ARG A 164 -8.75 -24.45 -10.47
C ARG A 164 -10.15 -24.42 -11.08
N ALA A 165 -10.33 -23.80 -12.25
CA ALA A 165 -11.61 -23.77 -12.93
C ALA A 165 -12.03 -25.17 -13.47
N HIS A 166 -11.07 -26.07 -13.66
CA HIS A 166 -11.32 -27.46 -14.08
C HIS A 166 -11.47 -28.45 -12.92
N GLU A 167 -11.16 -28.03 -11.68
CA GLU A 167 -11.25 -28.89 -10.48
C GLU A 167 -12.55 -28.74 -9.69
N THR A 168 -13.49 -27.89 -10.10
CA THR A 168 -14.85 -27.86 -9.52
C THR A 168 -15.69 -28.96 -10.17
N PRO A 169 -15.99 -30.08 -9.46
CA PRO A 169 -16.94 -31.08 -9.95
C PRO A 169 -18.32 -30.45 -10.01
N ALA A 170 -19.04 -30.77 -11.08
CA ALA A 170 -20.45 -30.43 -11.28
C ALA A 170 -21.34 -31.01 -10.20
#